data_fbaba6f617344aa36748ddb3c01672d8
#
_entry.id   fbaba6f617344aa36748ddb3c01672d8
#
_cell.length_a   1.000
_cell.length_b   1.000
_cell.length_c   1.000
_cell.angle_alpha   90.00
_cell.angle_beta   90.00
_cell.angle_gamma   90.00
#
_symmetry.space_group_name_H-M   'P 1'
#
loop_
_entity.id
_entity.type
_entity.pdbx_description
1 polymer ?
#
loop_
_entity_poly.entity_id
_entity_poly.type
_entity_poly.pdbx_seq_one_letter_code
_entity_poly.pdbx_strand_id
1 'polypeptide(L)'
;RHDDPEDRRVVRVARGMLPKYPGDGPRDLSKPLEQVKILVDARLDGQRLDLALTAVLTWRSRASVHRLIDAGLVRLDGRSVAASRRVRTGETIVVDVPPNPTVSPDPGANVEFPVLYEDAWMIAVDKPPGMAVHPSGRRLDGTLIHALHRRYRNPDDPAHDVVPRLLHRIDVETSG
;
A
#
# COMPACT_ATOMS: atom_id res chain seq x y z
N ARG A 1 -27.64 30.92 3.01
CA ARG A 1 -26.96 29.64 2.68
C ARG A 1 -25.69 29.66 3.50
N HIS A 2 -25.67 28.84 4.53
CA HIS A 2 -24.53 28.67 5.43
C HIS A 2 -23.59 27.67 4.77
N ASP A 3 -22.47 28.15 4.33
CA ASP A 3 -21.38 27.35 3.77
C ASP A 3 -20.55 26.92 5.00
N ASP A 4 -20.78 25.69 5.48
CA ASP A 4 -20.09 25.15 6.64
C ASP A 4 -18.69 24.67 6.20
N PRO A 5 -17.61 25.27 6.69
CA PRO A 5 -16.26 24.89 6.30
C PRO A 5 -15.83 23.50 6.81
N GLU A 6 -16.59 22.88 7.73
CA GLU A 6 -16.24 21.56 8.26
C GLU A 6 -16.62 20.39 7.34
N ASP A 7 -17.52 20.59 6.37
CA ASP A 7 -17.97 19.52 5.44
C ASP A 7 -17.01 19.31 4.24
N ARG A 8 -15.92 20.06 4.14
CA ARG A 8 -15.03 20.06 2.97
C ARG A 8 -13.90 19.03 3.00
N ARG A 9 -13.74 18.26 4.07
CA ARG A 9 -12.62 17.31 4.23
C ARG A 9 -12.98 15.83 4.21
N VAL A 10 -14.23 15.51 4.02
CA VAL A 10 -14.64 14.11 3.85
C VAL A 10 -14.41 13.71 2.41
N VAL A 11 -13.27 13.09 2.12
CA VAL A 11 -13.07 12.35 0.88
C VAL A 11 -14.07 11.20 0.89
N ARG A 12 -15.24 11.39 0.30
CA ARG A 12 -16.15 10.30 -0.01
C ARG A 12 -15.42 9.41 -1.01
N VAL A 13 -14.88 8.30 -0.51
CA VAL A 13 -14.43 7.21 -1.39
C VAL A 13 -15.61 6.85 -2.29
N ALA A 14 -15.47 7.09 -3.59
CA ALA A 14 -16.51 6.76 -4.55
C ALA A 14 -16.89 5.28 -4.34
N ARG A 15 -18.19 5.03 -4.08
CA ARG A 15 -18.76 3.68 -4.07
C ARG A 15 -18.41 3.01 -5.40
N GLY A 16 -17.49 2.05 -5.38
CA GLY A 16 -17.11 1.29 -6.57
C GLY A 16 -15.70 0.74 -6.57
N MET A 17 -14.82 1.24 -5.72
CA MET A 17 -13.50 0.67 -5.59
C MET A 17 -13.36 0.03 -4.21
N LEU A 18 -14.03 -1.12 -4.04
CA LEU A 18 -13.67 -2.04 -2.96
C LEU A 18 -12.17 -2.28 -3.04
N PRO A 19 -11.44 -2.23 -1.92
CA PRO A 19 -10.04 -2.65 -1.90
C PRO A 19 -9.99 -4.02 -2.56
N LYS A 20 -9.00 -4.23 -3.40
CA LYS A 20 -8.85 -5.46 -4.19
C LYS A 20 -8.78 -6.70 -3.29
N TYR A 21 -8.57 -6.48 -2.01
CA TYR A 21 -8.53 -7.49 -0.94
C TYR A 21 -9.19 -6.92 0.31
N PRO A 22 -10.18 -7.62 0.91
CA PRO A 22 -10.75 -7.25 2.20
C PRO A 22 -9.71 -7.50 3.29
N GLY A 23 -9.55 -6.54 4.13
CA GLY A 23 -8.67 -6.64 5.29
C GLY A 23 -8.14 -5.30 5.61
N ASP A 24 -7.60 -4.55 5.77
CA ASP A 24 -7.14 -3.31 6.30
C ASP A 24 -7.39 -2.19 5.29
N GLY A 25 -7.88 -1.12 5.75
CA GLY A 25 -8.08 0.10 4.99
C GLY A 25 -6.83 0.48 4.16
N PRO A 26 -6.85 1.58 3.43
CA PRO A 26 -5.75 1.97 2.58
C PRO A 26 -4.46 2.09 3.39
N ARG A 27 -3.42 1.36 2.95
CA ARG A 27 -2.13 1.31 3.61
C ARG A 27 -1.50 2.70 3.71
N ASP A 28 -0.97 3.02 4.88
CA ASP A 28 -0.11 4.17 5.07
C ASP A 28 1.31 3.87 4.53
N LEU A 29 1.67 4.47 3.40
CA LEU A 29 2.98 4.29 2.78
C LEU A 29 4.10 5.12 3.44
N SER A 30 3.77 5.96 4.42
CA SER A 30 4.80 6.63 5.23
C SER A 30 5.46 5.70 6.24
N LYS A 31 4.85 4.53 6.49
CA LYS A 31 5.35 3.53 7.44
C LYS A 31 5.80 2.26 6.73
N PRO A 32 6.84 1.57 7.22
CA PRO A 32 7.25 0.29 6.67
C PRO A 32 6.13 -0.75 6.82
N LEU A 33 6.05 -1.67 5.88
CA LEU A 33 5.11 -2.76 5.94
C LEU A 33 5.69 -3.90 6.78
N GLU A 34 5.09 -4.16 7.95
CA GLU A 34 5.53 -5.21 8.86
C GLU A 34 4.71 -6.50 8.73
N GLN A 35 3.42 -6.36 8.44
CA GLN A 35 2.52 -7.51 8.33
C GLN A 35 1.42 -7.28 7.30
N VAL A 36 1.04 -8.34 6.59
CA VAL A 36 -0.13 -8.36 5.70
C VAL A 36 -1.09 -9.45 6.17
N LYS A 37 -2.37 -9.10 6.38
CA LYS A 37 -3.43 -10.06 6.63
C LYS A 37 -4.34 -10.14 5.41
N ILE A 38 -4.65 -11.37 4.97
CA ILE A 38 -5.45 -11.65 3.79
C ILE A 38 -6.54 -12.62 4.20
N LEU A 39 -7.79 -12.20 4.11
CA LEU A 39 -8.91 -13.12 4.20
C LEU A 39 -9.12 -13.77 2.83
N VAL A 40 -9.08 -15.09 2.78
CA VAL A 40 -9.30 -15.86 1.55
C VAL A 40 -10.76 -15.73 1.13
N ASP A 41 -10.99 -15.15 -0.02
CA ASP A 41 -12.30 -15.03 -0.65
C ASP A 41 -12.53 -16.10 -1.74
N ALA A 42 -13.69 -16.08 -2.38
CA ALA A 42 -14.05 -17.03 -3.43
C ALA A 42 -13.10 -17.01 -4.65
N ARG A 43 -12.37 -15.91 -4.89
CA ARG A 43 -11.42 -15.80 -6.02
C ARG A 43 -10.13 -16.58 -5.76
N LEU A 44 -9.76 -16.72 -4.50
CA LEU A 44 -8.57 -17.43 -4.06
C LEU A 44 -8.87 -18.89 -3.68
N ASP A 45 -10.15 -19.25 -3.54
CA ASP A 45 -10.58 -20.59 -3.11
C ASP A 45 -9.98 -21.70 -3.99
N GLY A 46 -9.47 -22.73 -3.34
CA GLY A 46 -8.86 -23.88 -4.01
C GLY A 46 -7.50 -23.62 -4.66
N GLN A 47 -7.02 -22.38 -4.72
CA GLN A 47 -5.69 -22.07 -5.23
C GLN A 47 -4.60 -22.56 -4.28
N ARG A 48 -3.42 -22.82 -4.82
CA ARG A 48 -2.23 -23.07 -4.01
C ARG A 48 -1.83 -21.80 -3.28
N LEU A 49 -1.32 -21.91 -2.05
CA LEU A 49 -0.91 -20.78 -1.22
C LEU A 49 0.11 -19.87 -1.95
N ASP A 50 1.12 -20.45 -2.62
CA ASP A 50 2.12 -19.69 -3.38
C ASP A 50 1.50 -18.87 -4.51
N LEU A 51 0.50 -19.40 -5.20
CA LEU A 51 -0.20 -18.70 -6.29
C LEU A 51 -1.15 -17.63 -5.74
N ALA A 52 -1.92 -17.97 -4.71
CA ALA A 52 -2.81 -17.01 -4.03
C ALA A 52 -2.02 -15.80 -3.53
N LEU A 53 -0.88 -16.03 -2.85
CA LEU A 53 -0.01 -14.94 -2.38
C LEU A 53 0.59 -14.13 -3.52
N THR A 54 1.02 -14.77 -4.62
CA THR A 54 1.56 -14.04 -5.78
C THR A 54 0.50 -13.15 -6.44
N ALA A 55 -0.75 -13.60 -6.46
CA ALA A 55 -1.86 -12.81 -6.98
C ALA A 55 -2.20 -11.59 -6.11
N VAL A 56 -2.01 -11.72 -4.78
CA VAL A 56 -2.30 -10.65 -3.81
C VAL A 56 -1.12 -9.70 -3.65
N LEU A 57 0.09 -10.24 -3.45
CA LEU A 57 1.31 -9.48 -3.24
C LEU A 57 1.94 -9.10 -4.59
N THR A 58 1.24 -8.29 -5.39
CA THR A 58 1.64 -7.93 -6.77
C THR A 58 3.01 -7.25 -6.87
N TRP A 59 3.53 -6.75 -5.73
CA TRP A 59 4.85 -6.14 -5.59
C TRP A 59 5.96 -7.14 -5.24
N ARG A 60 5.62 -8.45 -5.13
CA ARG A 60 6.57 -9.53 -4.85
C ARG A 60 6.60 -10.53 -5.99
N SER A 61 7.81 -10.99 -6.36
CA SER A 61 7.95 -12.11 -7.29
C SER A 61 7.57 -13.43 -6.62
N ARG A 62 7.17 -14.44 -7.41
CA ARG A 62 6.88 -15.78 -6.91
C ARG A 62 8.04 -16.39 -6.12
N ALA A 63 9.28 -16.20 -6.58
CA ALA A 63 10.47 -16.65 -5.85
C ALA A 63 10.61 -15.97 -4.48
N SER A 64 10.23 -14.68 -4.37
CA SER A 64 10.21 -13.97 -3.09
C SER A 64 9.11 -14.51 -2.16
N VAL A 65 7.93 -14.86 -2.71
CA VAL A 65 6.84 -15.49 -1.95
C VAL A 65 7.29 -16.85 -1.39
N HIS A 66 7.93 -17.69 -2.19
CA HIS A 66 8.48 -18.98 -1.73
C HIS A 66 9.45 -18.79 -0.55
N ARG A 67 10.38 -17.83 -0.65
CA ARG A 67 11.31 -17.54 0.46
C ARG A 67 10.60 -17.13 1.75
N LEU A 68 9.50 -16.39 1.67
CA LEU A 68 8.71 -16.03 2.86
C LEU A 68 8.06 -17.27 3.48
N ILE A 69 7.53 -18.18 2.66
CA ILE A 69 6.91 -19.43 3.13
C ILE A 69 7.98 -20.33 3.77
N ASP A 70 9.11 -20.52 3.11
CA ASP A 70 10.22 -21.37 3.58
C ASP A 70 10.85 -20.83 4.87
N ALA A 71 10.87 -19.49 5.03
CA ALA A 71 11.33 -18.83 6.25
C ALA A 71 10.29 -18.86 7.40
N GLY A 72 9.11 -19.49 7.20
CA GLY A 72 8.05 -19.56 8.22
C GLY A 72 7.33 -18.22 8.48
N LEU A 73 7.53 -17.23 7.62
CA LEU A 73 6.94 -15.89 7.72
C LEU A 73 5.50 -15.83 7.17
N VAL A 74 4.97 -16.96 6.70
CA VAL A 74 3.59 -17.11 6.22
C VAL A 74 2.85 -18.10 7.09
N ARG A 75 1.71 -17.70 7.62
CA ARG A 75 0.84 -18.55 8.42
C ARG A 75 -0.57 -18.56 7.81
N LEU A 76 -1.18 -19.75 7.77
CA LEU A 76 -2.58 -19.97 7.42
C LEU A 76 -3.33 -20.37 8.69
N ASP A 77 -4.29 -19.58 9.13
CA ASP A 77 -4.99 -19.74 10.42
C ASP A 77 -4.02 -19.98 11.60
N GLY A 78 -2.95 -19.19 11.63
CA GLY A 78 -1.92 -19.25 12.67
C GLY A 78 -0.89 -20.37 12.52
N ARG A 79 -0.98 -21.23 11.49
CA ARG A 79 -0.09 -22.40 11.28
C ARG A 79 0.79 -22.22 10.04
N SER A 80 2.05 -22.56 10.15
CA SER A 80 2.92 -22.68 8.98
C SER A 80 2.48 -23.87 8.12
N VAL A 81 2.40 -23.67 6.81
CA VAL A 81 1.95 -24.67 5.85
C VAL A 81 2.83 -24.64 4.60
N ALA A 82 2.84 -25.75 3.86
CA ALA A 82 3.59 -25.83 2.62
C ALA A 82 3.03 -24.89 1.53
N ALA A 83 3.89 -24.42 0.64
CA ALA A 83 3.53 -23.57 -0.49
C ALA A 83 2.47 -24.17 -1.42
N SER A 84 2.43 -25.51 -1.49
CA SER A 84 1.45 -26.27 -2.29
C SER A 84 0.09 -26.42 -1.63
N ARG A 85 -0.07 -26.04 -0.34
CA ARG A 85 -1.35 -26.11 0.38
C ARG A 85 -2.41 -25.29 -0.38
N ARG A 86 -3.58 -25.90 -0.61
CA ARG A 86 -4.72 -25.19 -1.21
C ARG A 86 -5.47 -24.42 -0.15
N VAL A 87 -5.64 -23.12 -0.37
CA VAL A 87 -6.39 -22.24 0.53
C VAL A 87 -7.90 -22.39 0.30
N ARG A 88 -8.70 -22.10 1.32
CA ARG A 88 -10.15 -22.14 1.28
C ARG A 88 -10.76 -20.83 1.72
N THR A 89 -11.92 -20.51 1.16
CA THR A 89 -12.71 -19.33 1.56
C THR A 89 -12.93 -19.32 3.06
N GLY A 90 -12.66 -18.17 3.69
CA GLY A 90 -12.79 -17.95 5.14
C GLY A 90 -11.48 -18.19 5.92
N GLU A 91 -10.49 -18.86 5.35
CA GLU A 91 -9.16 -18.96 5.97
C GLU A 91 -8.44 -17.59 5.96
N THR A 92 -7.61 -17.34 6.96
CA THR A 92 -6.82 -16.12 7.07
C THR A 92 -5.33 -16.40 6.84
N ILE A 93 -4.75 -15.75 5.85
CA ILE A 93 -3.30 -15.79 5.61
C ILE A 93 -2.68 -14.58 6.29
N VAL A 94 -1.67 -14.81 7.11
CA VAL A 94 -0.85 -13.77 7.72
C VAL A 94 0.56 -13.88 7.15
N VAL A 95 1.07 -12.78 6.61
CA VAL A 95 2.43 -12.69 6.07
C VAL A 95 3.21 -11.67 6.89
N ASP A 96 4.21 -12.12 7.62
CA ASP A 96 5.16 -11.23 8.28
C ASP A 96 6.19 -10.77 7.23
N VAL A 97 6.32 -9.46 7.08
CA VAL A 97 7.23 -8.87 6.10
C VAL A 97 8.53 -8.51 6.83
N PRO A 98 9.63 -9.21 6.55
CA PRO A 98 10.89 -8.87 7.21
C PRO A 98 11.30 -7.45 6.85
N PRO A 99 11.90 -6.70 7.79
CA PRO A 99 12.42 -5.38 7.50
C PRO A 99 13.42 -5.47 6.34
N ASN A 100 13.26 -4.57 5.38
CA ASN A 100 14.23 -4.44 4.31
C ASN A 100 15.32 -3.45 4.76
N PRO A 101 16.56 -3.87 4.96
CA PRO A 101 17.62 -2.98 5.45
C PRO A 101 17.93 -1.85 4.47
N THR A 102 17.47 -1.94 3.22
CA THR A 102 17.65 -0.90 2.22
C THR A 102 16.49 0.10 2.15
N VAL A 103 15.43 -0.12 2.95
CA VAL A 103 14.27 0.77 3.02
C VAL A 103 14.32 1.56 4.33
N SER A 104 14.18 2.86 4.24
CA SER A 104 14.12 3.74 5.41
C SER A 104 13.01 3.33 6.37
N PRO A 105 13.23 3.41 7.69
CA PRO A 105 12.14 3.30 8.67
C PRO A 105 11.04 4.33 8.48
N ASP A 106 11.37 5.46 7.87
CA ASP A 106 10.44 6.50 7.44
C ASP A 106 10.62 6.72 5.92
N PRO A 107 9.90 5.98 5.08
CA PRO A 107 10.05 6.04 3.62
C PRO A 107 9.75 7.41 3.00
N GLY A 108 8.99 8.25 3.69
CA GLY A 108 8.65 9.61 3.27
C GLY A 108 9.58 10.69 3.86
N ALA A 109 10.54 10.31 4.72
CA ALA A 109 11.49 11.26 5.29
C ALA A 109 12.35 11.90 4.19
N ASN A 110 12.64 13.19 4.36
CA ASN A 110 13.50 13.96 3.46
C ASN A 110 13.06 13.99 1.98
N VAL A 111 11.77 13.77 1.72
CA VAL A 111 11.18 13.93 0.38
C VAL A 111 10.43 15.24 0.36
N GLU A 112 11.00 16.24 -0.27
CA GLU A 112 10.39 17.56 -0.46
C GLU A 112 9.88 17.72 -1.88
N PHE A 113 8.76 18.38 -2.02
CA PHE A 113 8.17 18.71 -3.31
C PHE A 113 7.33 20.00 -3.19
N PRO A 114 7.41 20.92 -4.15
CA PRO A 114 6.53 22.08 -4.20
C PRO A 114 5.10 21.69 -4.51
N VAL A 115 4.14 22.31 -3.83
CA VAL A 115 2.72 22.18 -4.11
C VAL A 115 2.32 23.38 -4.97
N LEU A 116 1.80 23.10 -6.15
CA LEU A 116 1.34 24.11 -7.11
C LEU A 116 -0.13 24.48 -6.90
N TYR A 117 -0.92 23.47 -6.50
CA TYR A 117 -2.35 23.64 -6.23
C TYR A 117 -2.82 22.60 -5.23
N GLU A 118 -3.74 22.96 -4.35
CA GLU A 118 -4.36 22.06 -3.39
C GLU A 118 -5.79 22.50 -3.10
N ASP A 119 -6.73 21.55 -3.18
CA ASP A 119 -8.11 21.73 -2.75
C ASP A 119 -8.61 20.45 -2.02
N ALA A 120 -9.92 20.37 -1.77
CA ALA A 120 -10.52 19.22 -1.09
C ALA A 120 -10.44 17.91 -1.89
N TRP A 121 -10.15 17.95 -3.19
CA TRP A 121 -10.27 16.83 -4.12
C TRP A 121 -8.95 16.43 -4.75
N MET A 122 -8.07 17.36 -4.98
CA MET A 122 -6.82 17.11 -5.66
C MET A 122 -5.67 17.97 -5.16
N ILE A 123 -4.46 17.47 -5.36
CA ILE A 123 -3.21 18.17 -5.18
C ILE A 123 -2.39 18.09 -6.47
N ALA A 124 -1.91 19.22 -6.95
CA ALA A 124 -0.93 19.28 -8.01
C ALA A 124 0.44 19.64 -7.43
N VAL A 125 1.43 18.85 -7.75
CA VAL A 125 2.79 19.00 -7.24
C VAL A 125 3.78 19.18 -8.38
N ASP A 126 4.81 19.98 -8.16
CA ASP A 126 5.97 20.05 -9.05
C ASP A 126 6.99 19.00 -8.59
N LYS A 127 6.99 17.85 -9.26
CA LYS A 127 7.89 16.76 -8.91
C LYS A 127 9.31 17.10 -9.37
N PRO A 128 10.30 17.17 -8.48
CA PRO A 128 11.69 17.37 -8.91
C PRO A 128 12.20 16.18 -9.74
N PRO A 129 13.16 16.42 -10.66
CA PRO A 129 13.85 15.35 -11.37
C PRO A 129 14.63 14.47 -10.38
N GLY A 130 14.84 13.20 -10.74
CA GLY A 130 15.50 12.22 -9.88
C GLY A 130 14.59 11.53 -8.87
N MET A 131 13.38 12.05 -8.62
CA MET A 131 12.39 11.47 -7.73
C MET A 131 11.47 10.48 -8.46
N ALA A 132 11.31 9.28 -7.91
CA ALA A 132 10.29 8.35 -8.39
C ALA A 132 8.91 8.73 -7.86
N VAL A 133 7.87 8.59 -8.68
CA VAL A 133 6.49 8.85 -8.25
C VAL A 133 5.98 7.75 -7.31
N HIS A 134 6.32 6.49 -7.59
CA HIS A 134 5.86 5.32 -6.85
C HIS A 134 7.00 4.31 -6.68
N PRO A 135 7.00 3.50 -5.59
CA PRO A 135 7.99 2.45 -5.41
C PRO A 135 8.04 1.50 -6.59
N SER A 136 9.23 1.30 -7.15
CA SER A 136 9.46 0.37 -8.27
C SER A 136 10.92 -0.07 -8.36
N GLY A 137 11.15 -1.30 -8.76
CA GLY A 137 12.49 -1.84 -8.96
C GLY A 137 13.37 -1.73 -7.72
N ARG A 138 14.43 -0.95 -7.78
CA ARG A 138 15.38 -0.72 -6.67
C ARG A 138 15.01 0.47 -5.78
N ARG A 139 14.05 1.30 -6.20
CA ARG A 139 13.60 2.49 -5.46
C ARG A 139 12.34 2.12 -4.67
N LEU A 140 12.53 1.68 -3.43
CA LEU A 140 11.47 1.16 -2.57
C LEU A 140 10.98 2.16 -1.54
N ASP A 141 11.71 3.26 -1.36
CA ASP A 141 11.41 4.39 -0.47
C ASP A 141 11.73 5.73 -1.15
N GLY A 142 11.58 6.83 -0.45
CA GLY A 142 11.93 8.17 -0.93
C GLY A 142 11.15 8.57 -2.18
N THR A 143 9.93 8.07 -2.38
CA THR A 143 9.11 8.38 -3.55
C THR A 143 8.03 9.41 -3.22
N LEU A 144 7.50 10.09 -4.23
CA LEU A 144 6.47 11.10 -4.07
C LEU A 144 5.26 10.58 -3.27
N ILE A 145 4.78 9.37 -3.56
CA ILE A 145 3.62 8.81 -2.85
C ILE A 145 3.91 8.58 -1.36
N HIS A 146 5.14 8.24 -0.97
CA HIS A 146 5.51 8.12 0.44
C HIS A 146 5.41 9.47 1.16
N ALA A 147 5.90 10.53 0.54
CA ALA A 147 5.84 11.87 1.11
C ALA A 147 4.40 12.41 1.17
N LEU A 148 3.58 12.13 0.15
CA LEU A 148 2.16 12.45 0.16
C LEU A 148 1.43 11.71 1.30
N HIS A 149 1.68 10.41 1.49
CA HIS A 149 1.11 9.68 2.60
C HIS A 149 1.56 10.23 3.95
N ARG A 150 2.84 10.55 4.11
CA ARG A 150 3.35 11.17 5.33
C ARG A 150 2.65 12.50 5.65
N ARG A 151 2.35 13.30 4.64
CA ARG A 151 1.73 14.62 4.81
C ARG A 151 0.23 14.55 5.11
N TYR A 152 -0.50 13.60 4.52
CA TYR A 152 -1.96 13.61 4.50
C TYR A 152 -2.62 12.45 5.25
N ARG A 153 -1.89 11.36 5.51
CA ARG A 153 -2.45 10.23 6.25
C ARG A 153 -2.49 10.50 7.74
N ASN A 154 -3.62 10.19 8.33
CA ASN A 154 -3.83 10.20 9.78
C ASN A 154 -4.65 8.97 10.20
N PRO A 155 -4.05 7.76 10.18
CA PRO A 155 -4.77 6.52 10.48
C PRO A 155 -5.34 6.46 11.90
N ASP A 156 -4.79 7.26 12.83
CA ASP A 156 -5.24 7.32 14.21
C ASP A 156 -6.51 8.18 14.38
N ASP A 157 -6.85 9.00 13.38
CA ASP A 157 -8.08 9.78 13.29
C ASP A 157 -8.75 9.56 11.92
N PRO A 158 -9.57 8.52 11.78
CA PRO A 158 -10.18 8.17 10.49
C PRO A 158 -11.08 9.25 9.89
N ALA A 159 -11.58 10.19 10.71
CA ALA A 159 -12.40 11.30 10.23
C ALA A 159 -11.57 12.33 9.41
N HIS A 160 -10.27 12.40 9.69
CA HIS A 160 -9.34 13.32 9.04
C HIS A 160 -8.25 12.59 8.26
N ASP A 161 -8.36 11.28 8.06
CA ASP A 161 -7.42 10.49 7.29
C ASP A 161 -7.66 10.65 5.79
N VAL A 162 -6.75 11.34 5.11
CA VAL A 162 -6.77 11.49 3.66
C VAL A 162 -5.80 10.50 3.03
N VAL A 163 -6.29 9.67 2.10
CA VAL A 163 -5.48 8.70 1.38
C VAL A 163 -5.14 9.23 -0.02
N PRO A 164 -3.94 9.82 -0.21
CA PRO A 164 -3.52 10.29 -1.52
C PRO A 164 -3.46 9.15 -2.54
N ARG A 165 -3.93 9.42 -3.76
CA ARG A 165 -3.87 8.49 -4.89
C ARG A 165 -3.27 9.18 -6.09
N LEU A 166 -2.43 8.46 -6.81
CA LEU A 166 -1.85 8.96 -8.05
C LEU A 166 -2.85 8.83 -9.20
N LEU A 167 -3.03 9.89 -9.97
CA LEU A 167 -3.82 9.87 -11.20
C LEU A 167 -3.00 9.31 -12.38
N HIS A 168 -1.72 9.64 -12.42
CA HIS A 168 -0.76 9.19 -13.43
C HIS A 168 0.66 9.15 -12.86
N ARG A 169 1.60 8.77 -13.67
CA ARG A 169 3.03 8.77 -13.33
C ARG A 169 3.80 9.49 -14.42
N ILE A 170 4.89 10.14 -14.05
CA ILE A 170 5.92 10.64 -14.94
C ILE A 170 7.23 9.96 -14.60
N ASP A 171 8.16 9.96 -15.51
CA ASP A 171 9.45 9.29 -15.34
C ASP A 171 10.29 9.94 -14.22
N VAL A 172 11.25 9.19 -13.71
CA VAL A 172 12.09 9.62 -12.59
C VAL A 172 12.83 10.92 -12.92
N GLU A 173 13.40 11.00 -14.10
CA GLU A 173 14.20 12.17 -14.54
C GLU A 173 13.33 13.33 -15.04
N THR A 174 12.03 13.13 -15.23
CA THR A 174 11.10 14.17 -15.64
C THR A 174 10.66 14.99 -14.43
N SER A 175 10.62 16.32 -14.58
CA SER A 175 10.05 17.27 -13.63
C SER A 175 8.64 17.71 -14.05
N GLY A 176 7.85 18.19 -13.10
CA GLY A 176 6.50 18.71 -13.35
C GLY A 176 5.41 18.11 -12.47
#